data_1d992765de1871598f2b566f21136137
#
_entry.id   1d992765de1871598f2b566f21136137
#
_cell.length_a   1.000
_cell.length_b   1.000
_cell.length_c   1.000
_cell.angle_alpha   90.00
_cell.angle_beta   90.00
_cell.angle_gamma   90.00
#
_symmetry.space_group_name_H-M   'P 1'
#
loop_
_entity.id
_entity.type
_entity.pdbx_description
1 polymer ?
#
loop_
_entity_poly.entity_id
_entity_poly.type
_entity_poly.pdbx_seq_one_letter_code
_entity_poly.pdbx_strand_id
1 'polypeptide(L)'
;MRPVLLLAVLVVAGCGSGSTETVQVTTTVQVTTTVEAQPTTSEATTTQQPAALDPDDVSGQLDLRDLTAKRNGDLLSVSVKTYDPWSSNVLVGSPTDVGPNRLTIFYDIDLDGHSDRRGRVIFAGGRLSLFLSGGGQQFEAVPVERPNNVTAQYVHPVDIFFVGASSQTDIQIRAESFYNGEKDRAPDHGWVGVPFNP
;
A
#
# COMPACT_ATOMS: atom_id res chain seq x y z
N MET A 1 25.00 14.09 -0.39
CA MET A 1 24.82 15.51 -0.80
C MET A 1 26.13 16.06 -1.26
N ARG A 2 26.26 16.55 -2.49
CA ARG A 2 27.49 17.17 -2.99
C ARG A 2 27.46 18.65 -2.66
N PRO A 3 28.54 19.25 -2.15
CA PRO A 3 28.57 20.68 -1.89
C PRO A 3 28.63 21.45 -3.23
N VAL A 4 27.75 22.41 -3.39
CA VAL A 4 27.78 23.37 -4.48
C VAL A 4 28.70 24.51 -4.04
N LEU A 5 29.81 24.66 -4.76
CA LEU A 5 30.75 25.76 -4.58
C LEU A 5 30.19 26.99 -5.30
N LEU A 6 29.73 27.98 -4.57
CA LEU A 6 29.32 29.26 -5.13
C LEU A 6 30.53 30.20 -5.13
N LEU A 7 31.04 30.49 -6.32
CA LEU A 7 32.14 31.44 -6.49
C LEU A 7 31.52 32.85 -6.75
N ALA A 8 31.59 33.73 -5.76
CA ALA A 8 31.18 35.11 -5.94
C ALA A 8 32.43 35.93 -6.35
N VAL A 9 32.43 36.44 -7.55
CA VAL A 9 33.45 37.38 -8.04
C VAL A 9 32.89 38.80 -7.90
N LEU A 10 33.48 39.58 -7.00
CA LEU A 10 33.15 41.00 -6.83
C LEU A 10 34.15 41.81 -7.68
N VAL A 11 33.66 42.44 -8.76
CA VAL A 11 34.44 43.38 -9.58
C VAL A 11 34.12 44.80 -9.09
N VAL A 12 35.07 45.44 -8.50
CA VAL A 12 35.00 46.87 -8.14
C VAL A 12 35.67 47.69 -9.25
N ALA A 13 34.86 48.39 -10.04
CA ALA A 13 35.36 49.35 -11.02
C ALA A 13 35.57 50.72 -10.36
N GLY A 14 36.78 51.12 -10.14
CA GLY A 14 37.12 52.47 -9.70
C GLY A 14 37.49 53.34 -10.89
N CYS A 15 36.74 54.43 -11.15
CA CYS A 15 37.13 55.49 -12.09
C CYS A 15 38.06 56.47 -11.38
N GLY A 16 39.29 56.52 -11.82
CA GLY A 16 40.26 57.52 -11.39
C GLY A 16 41.41 57.58 -12.38
N SER A 17 41.57 58.73 -13.06
CA SER A 17 42.65 59.02 -14.03
C SER A 17 44.00 59.08 -13.34
N GLY A 18 44.94 58.23 -13.72
CA GLY A 18 46.35 58.34 -13.34
C GLY A 18 46.94 57.06 -12.82
N SER A 19 47.85 56.45 -13.60
CA SER A 19 48.79 55.39 -13.28
C SER A 19 48.18 54.12 -12.67
N THR A 20 48.09 53.11 -13.49
CA THR A 20 47.60 51.76 -13.15
C THR A 20 48.64 51.01 -12.31
N GLU A 21 48.51 51.05 -11.02
CA GLU A 21 49.17 50.04 -10.17
C GLU A 21 48.12 49.04 -9.76
N THR A 22 48.19 47.84 -10.36
CA THR A 22 47.25 46.74 -10.06
C THR A 22 47.73 46.03 -8.80
N VAL A 23 47.17 46.38 -7.65
CA VAL A 23 47.39 45.64 -6.42
C VAL A 23 46.44 44.44 -6.39
N GLN A 24 46.94 43.26 -6.63
CA GLN A 24 46.22 42.04 -6.36
C GLN A 24 46.22 41.71 -4.88
N VAL A 25 45.13 41.94 -4.20
CA VAL A 25 44.93 41.44 -2.84
C VAL A 25 44.26 40.07 -2.90
N THR A 26 45.04 39.02 -2.73
CA THR A 26 44.53 37.66 -2.60
C THR A 26 44.20 37.40 -1.12
N THR A 27 42.93 37.51 -0.76
CA THR A 27 42.47 37.13 0.59
C THR A 27 42.05 35.66 0.55
N THR A 28 42.91 34.81 1.12
CA THR A 28 42.56 33.38 1.30
C THR A 28 41.80 33.25 2.61
N VAL A 29 40.50 33.10 2.56
CA VAL A 29 39.67 32.76 3.72
C VAL A 29 39.65 31.24 3.84
N GLN A 30 40.38 30.69 4.79
CA GLN A 30 40.21 29.30 5.19
C GLN A 30 39.00 29.21 6.13
N VAL A 31 37.91 28.67 5.61
CA VAL A 31 36.77 28.28 6.43
C VAL A 31 36.96 26.82 6.82
N THR A 32 37.44 26.62 8.04
CA THR A 32 37.48 25.28 8.65
C THR A 32 36.10 24.98 9.23
N THR A 33 35.26 24.32 8.46
CA THR A 33 34.02 23.76 9.01
C THR A 33 34.33 22.39 9.61
N THR A 34 34.45 22.36 10.94
CA THR A 34 34.45 21.12 11.69
C THR A 34 33.02 20.60 11.66
N VAL A 35 32.71 19.67 10.73
CA VAL A 35 31.45 18.93 10.76
C VAL A 35 31.64 17.82 11.79
N GLU A 36 31.16 18.08 12.99
CA GLU A 36 30.95 17.03 13.98
C GLU A 36 29.90 16.08 13.40
N ALA A 37 30.34 14.90 12.99
CA ALA A 37 29.45 13.85 12.51
C ALA A 37 28.69 13.29 13.72
N GLN A 38 27.53 13.87 13.99
CA GLN A 38 26.56 13.27 14.88
C GLN A 38 26.11 11.96 14.22
N PRO A 39 26.26 10.80 14.88
CA PRO A 39 25.72 9.56 14.36
C PRO A 39 24.18 9.67 14.39
N THR A 40 23.58 10.06 13.30
CA THR A 40 22.15 9.87 13.08
C THR A 40 21.96 8.37 12.94
N THR A 41 21.70 7.69 14.05
CA THR A 41 21.05 6.39 14.04
C THR A 41 19.65 6.65 13.50
N SER A 42 19.51 6.56 12.18
CA SER A 42 18.21 6.44 11.55
C SER A 42 17.70 5.07 11.96
N GLU A 43 16.97 5.01 13.07
CA GLU A 43 16.08 3.91 13.32
C GLU A 43 15.09 3.94 12.16
N ALA A 44 15.33 3.03 11.19
CA ALA A 44 14.33 2.70 10.21
C ALA A 44 13.15 2.15 11.01
N THR A 45 12.18 2.99 11.28
CA THR A 45 10.88 2.57 11.78
C THR A 45 10.31 1.68 10.70
N THR A 46 10.57 0.38 10.80
CA THR A 46 9.90 -0.62 9.99
C THR A 46 8.45 -0.57 10.40
N THR A 47 7.66 0.23 9.70
CA THR A 47 6.21 0.23 9.85
C THR A 47 5.77 -1.17 9.48
N GLN A 48 5.53 -2.00 10.49
CA GLN A 48 5.08 -3.36 10.29
C GLN A 48 3.76 -3.29 9.53
N GLN A 49 3.75 -3.83 8.32
CA GLN A 49 2.54 -3.88 7.50
C GLN A 49 1.48 -4.68 8.26
N PRO A 50 0.27 -4.16 8.41
CA PRO A 50 -0.83 -4.91 9.01
C PRO A 50 -1.00 -6.25 8.31
N ALA A 51 -0.89 -7.32 9.08
CA ALA A 51 -0.96 -8.68 8.58
C ALA A 51 -1.66 -9.59 9.60
N ALA A 52 -2.41 -10.56 9.10
CA ALA A 52 -2.91 -11.68 9.89
C ALA A 52 -2.39 -12.98 9.27
N LEU A 53 -1.85 -13.81 10.11
CA LEU A 53 -1.54 -15.20 9.77
C LEU A 53 -2.71 -16.07 10.22
N ASP A 54 -3.00 -17.05 9.41
CA ASP A 54 -4.06 -18.01 9.59
C ASP A 54 -3.46 -19.41 9.68
N PRO A 55 -3.91 -20.32 10.56
CA PRO A 55 -3.41 -21.69 10.62
C PRO A 55 -3.82 -22.48 9.37
N ASP A 56 -3.05 -23.55 9.09
CA ASP A 56 -3.39 -24.55 8.08
C ASP A 56 -4.43 -25.51 8.71
N ASP A 57 -5.71 -25.16 8.62
CA ASP A 57 -6.80 -25.87 9.30
C ASP A 57 -7.96 -26.30 8.40
N VAL A 58 -7.96 -25.83 7.13
CA VAL A 58 -8.92 -26.21 6.11
C VAL A 58 -8.22 -26.84 4.91
N SER A 59 -8.74 -27.96 4.44
CA SER A 59 -8.11 -28.62 3.31
C SER A 59 -8.49 -27.97 1.98
N GLY A 60 -7.50 -27.79 1.08
CA GLY A 60 -7.77 -27.45 -0.31
C GLY A 60 -7.20 -26.13 -0.81
N GLN A 61 -7.55 -25.79 -2.06
CA GLN A 61 -6.87 -24.72 -2.79
C GLN A 61 -7.07 -23.30 -2.23
N LEU A 62 -8.12 -23.06 -1.46
CA LEU A 62 -8.44 -21.74 -0.92
C LEU A 62 -8.28 -21.69 0.60
N ASP A 63 -7.50 -22.59 1.18
CA ASP A 63 -7.06 -22.51 2.57
C ASP A 63 -6.17 -21.28 2.75
N LEU A 64 -6.65 -20.30 3.50
CA LEU A 64 -6.02 -19.02 3.68
C LEU A 64 -4.81 -19.15 4.62
N ARG A 65 -3.74 -18.45 4.32
CA ARG A 65 -2.53 -18.42 5.14
C ARG A 65 -2.21 -17.04 5.68
N ASP A 66 -2.45 -16.02 4.87
CA ASP A 66 -1.94 -14.69 5.16
C ASP A 66 -2.81 -13.64 4.47
N LEU A 67 -3.25 -12.67 5.24
CA LEU A 67 -3.92 -11.47 4.75
C LEU A 67 -3.07 -10.26 5.12
N THR A 68 -2.60 -9.54 4.14
CA THR A 68 -1.86 -8.30 4.35
C THR A 68 -2.53 -7.15 3.64
N ALA A 69 -2.52 -5.99 4.29
CA ALA A 69 -3.00 -4.76 3.68
C ALA A 69 -2.07 -3.60 4.00
N LYS A 70 -1.94 -2.71 3.04
CA LYS A 70 -1.14 -1.50 3.17
C LYS A 70 -1.86 -0.34 2.50
N ARG A 71 -1.97 0.75 3.22
CA ARG A 71 -2.45 2.00 2.67
C ARG A 71 -1.27 2.92 2.33
N ASN A 72 -1.34 3.56 1.18
CA ASN A 72 -0.36 4.54 0.72
C ASN A 72 -1.15 5.73 0.13
N GLY A 73 -1.36 6.75 0.95
CA GLY A 73 -2.26 7.84 0.62
C GLY A 73 -3.68 7.32 0.31
N ASP A 74 -4.17 7.62 -0.88
CA ASP A 74 -5.51 7.24 -1.34
C ASP A 74 -5.59 5.83 -1.97
N LEU A 75 -4.52 5.05 -1.92
CA LEU A 75 -4.49 3.70 -2.47
C LEU A 75 -4.42 2.65 -1.35
N LEU A 76 -5.26 1.64 -1.45
CA LEU A 76 -5.24 0.44 -0.62
C LEU A 76 -4.73 -0.74 -1.44
N SER A 77 -3.62 -1.32 -1.01
CA SER A 77 -3.07 -2.57 -1.54
C SER A 77 -3.44 -3.71 -0.61
N VAL A 78 -3.99 -4.77 -1.14
CA VAL A 78 -4.36 -5.98 -0.38
C VAL A 78 -3.73 -7.18 -1.05
N SER A 79 -3.19 -8.08 -0.23
CA SER A 79 -2.66 -9.37 -0.68
C SER A 79 -3.20 -10.48 0.21
N VAL A 80 -3.71 -11.51 -0.42
CA VAL A 80 -4.19 -12.74 0.21
C VAL A 80 -3.33 -13.88 -0.28
N LYS A 81 -2.83 -14.70 0.64
CA LYS A 81 -2.09 -15.93 0.31
C LYS A 81 -2.80 -17.13 0.85
N THR A 82 -2.67 -18.24 0.13
CA THR A 82 -3.15 -19.56 0.51
C THR A 82 -1.98 -20.48 0.85
N TYR A 83 -2.25 -21.56 1.57
CA TYR A 83 -1.28 -22.61 1.79
C TYR A 83 -1.00 -23.37 0.51
N ASP A 84 -2.05 -23.80 -0.15
CA ASP A 84 -1.95 -24.59 -1.36
C ASP A 84 -1.99 -23.72 -2.64
N PRO A 85 -1.33 -24.16 -3.72
CA PRO A 85 -1.50 -23.59 -5.04
C PRO A 85 -2.95 -23.72 -5.52
N TRP A 86 -3.52 -22.62 -6.05
CA TRP A 86 -4.86 -22.61 -6.60
C TRP A 86 -4.90 -22.17 -8.06
N SER A 87 -5.94 -22.58 -8.77
CA SER A 87 -6.21 -22.17 -10.14
C SER A 87 -7.26 -21.06 -10.17
N SER A 88 -7.12 -20.07 -11.05
CA SER A 88 -8.12 -19.01 -11.22
C SER A 88 -9.51 -19.58 -11.52
N ASN A 89 -9.56 -20.75 -12.17
CA ASN A 89 -10.83 -21.42 -12.53
C ASN A 89 -11.65 -21.86 -11.31
N VAL A 90 -11.07 -21.94 -10.11
CA VAL A 90 -11.87 -22.26 -8.90
C VAL A 90 -12.79 -21.12 -8.50
N LEU A 91 -12.51 -19.91 -8.95
CA LEU A 91 -13.29 -18.69 -8.68
C LEU A 91 -14.19 -18.27 -9.87
N VAL A 92 -14.51 -19.19 -10.76
CA VAL A 92 -15.44 -18.91 -11.87
C VAL A 92 -16.81 -18.52 -11.33
N GLY A 93 -17.33 -17.40 -11.81
CA GLY A 93 -18.62 -16.87 -11.36
C GLY A 93 -18.97 -15.54 -12.02
N SER A 94 -20.00 -14.93 -11.49
CA SER A 94 -20.42 -13.58 -11.85
C SER A 94 -20.65 -12.73 -10.57
N PRO A 95 -20.72 -11.41 -10.67
CA PRO A 95 -20.99 -10.55 -9.51
C PRO A 95 -22.32 -10.87 -8.81
N THR A 96 -23.29 -11.40 -9.54
CA THR A 96 -24.62 -11.73 -9.06
C THR A 96 -24.81 -13.20 -8.71
N ASP A 97 -23.92 -14.07 -9.23
CA ASP A 97 -23.99 -15.50 -8.98
C ASP A 97 -22.88 -15.93 -8.02
N VAL A 98 -23.30 -16.53 -6.92
CA VAL A 98 -22.38 -17.07 -5.91
C VAL A 98 -22.01 -18.48 -6.36
N GLY A 99 -20.94 -18.61 -7.14
CA GLY A 99 -20.38 -19.91 -7.50
C GLY A 99 -20.09 -20.79 -6.27
N PRO A 100 -19.81 -22.08 -6.48
CA PRO A 100 -19.57 -23.03 -5.39
C PRO A 100 -18.33 -22.70 -4.56
N ASN A 101 -17.36 -22.00 -5.16
CA ASN A 101 -16.15 -21.57 -4.49
C ASN A 101 -16.05 -20.05 -4.54
N ARG A 102 -15.49 -19.43 -3.52
CA ARG A 102 -15.40 -17.98 -3.44
C ARG A 102 -14.23 -17.52 -2.57
N LEU A 103 -13.68 -16.38 -2.93
CA LEU A 103 -12.77 -15.59 -2.11
C LEU A 103 -13.40 -14.19 -1.96
N THR A 104 -13.67 -13.79 -0.73
CA THR A 104 -14.35 -12.54 -0.41
C THR A 104 -13.52 -11.75 0.59
N ILE A 105 -13.34 -10.47 0.35
CA ILE A 105 -12.72 -9.54 1.28
C ILE A 105 -13.82 -8.65 1.85
N PHE A 106 -13.86 -8.55 3.16
CA PHE A 106 -14.79 -7.70 3.91
C PHE A 106 -14.05 -6.48 4.41
N TYR A 107 -14.73 -5.36 4.42
CA TYR A 107 -14.23 -4.07 4.88
C TYR A 107 -15.19 -3.50 5.92
N ASP A 108 -14.64 -3.19 7.06
CA ASP A 108 -15.29 -2.46 8.15
C ASP A 108 -14.70 -1.04 8.14
N ILE A 109 -15.51 -0.07 7.80
CA ILE A 109 -15.08 1.31 7.53
C ILE A 109 -15.33 2.21 8.73
N ASP A 110 -16.35 1.92 9.51
CA ASP A 110 -16.71 2.68 10.71
C ASP A 110 -16.20 2.03 12.01
N LEU A 111 -15.50 0.90 11.89
CA LEU A 111 -14.84 0.16 12.96
C LEU A 111 -15.83 -0.37 14.04
N ASP A 112 -17.06 -0.66 13.64
CA ASP A 112 -18.09 -1.20 14.52
C ASP A 112 -18.04 -2.74 14.67
N GLY A 113 -17.12 -3.39 13.93
CA GLY A 113 -16.93 -4.84 13.91
C GLY A 113 -17.82 -5.57 12.90
N HIS A 114 -18.59 -4.84 12.10
CA HIS A 114 -19.43 -5.37 11.03
C HIS A 114 -18.88 -4.92 9.66
N SER A 115 -19.18 -5.65 8.62
CA SER A 115 -18.70 -5.28 7.29
C SER A 115 -19.67 -4.33 6.59
N ASP A 116 -19.19 -3.16 6.19
CA ASP A 116 -19.92 -2.18 5.38
C ASP A 116 -19.87 -2.49 3.91
N ARG A 117 -18.73 -3.03 3.49
CA ARG A 117 -18.42 -3.34 2.10
C ARG A 117 -17.82 -4.73 1.97
N ARG A 118 -17.95 -5.29 0.79
CA ARG A 118 -17.30 -6.56 0.45
C ARG A 118 -16.79 -6.53 -0.98
N GLY A 119 -15.64 -7.16 -1.19
CA GLY A 119 -15.07 -7.41 -2.49
C GLY A 119 -15.04 -8.90 -2.77
N ARG A 120 -15.59 -9.34 -3.89
CA ARG A 120 -15.52 -10.73 -4.31
C ARG A 120 -14.53 -10.87 -5.45
N VAL A 121 -13.59 -11.80 -5.32
CA VAL A 121 -12.68 -12.15 -6.40
C VAL A 121 -13.35 -13.13 -7.33
N ILE A 122 -13.44 -12.80 -8.60
CA ILE A 122 -14.14 -13.58 -9.64
C ILE A 122 -13.22 -13.75 -10.84
N PHE A 123 -13.20 -14.97 -11.39
CA PHE A 123 -12.57 -15.26 -12.66
C PHE A 123 -13.64 -15.29 -13.77
N ALA A 124 -13.56 -14.31 -14.67
CA ALA A 124 -14.45 -14.19 -15.81
C ALA A 124 -13.70 -13.60 -17.01
N GLY A 125 -14.02 -14.05 -18.21
CA GLY A 125 -13.38 -13.56 -19.43
C GLY A 125 -11.86 -13.74 -19.47
N GLY A 126 -11.34 -14.78 -18.83
CA GLY A 126 -9.91 -15.09 -18.80
C GLY A 126 -9.09 -14.27 -17.79
N ARG A 127 -9.72 -13.49 -16.93
CA ARG A 127 -9.02 -12.64 -15.93
C ARG A 127 -9.71 -12.67 -14.56
N LEU A 128 -8.93 -12.42 -13.53
CA LEU A 128 -9.43 -12.20 -12.18
C LEU A 128 -9.75 -10.73 -11.96
N SER A 129 -10.85 -10.48 -11.29
CA SER A 129 -11.27 -9.14 -10.91
C SER A 129 -11.94 -9.18 -9.54
N LEU A 130 -11.71 -8.13 -8.74
CA LEU A 130 -12.43 -7.89 -7.50
C LEU A 130 -13.67 -7.04 -7.79
N PHE A 131 -14.85 -7.57 -7.50
CA PHE A 131 -16.12 -6.84 -7.59
C PHE A 131 -16.52 -6.35 -6.21
N LEU A 132 -16.49 -5.04 -6.04
CA LEU A 132 -16.87 -4.38 -4.79
C LEU A 132 -18.37 -4.19 -4.74
N SER A 133 -18.96 -4.39 -3.57
CA SER A 133 -20.39 -4.17 -3.30
C SER A 133 -20.62 -3.74 -1.85
N GLY A 134 -21.70 -3.03 -1.60
CA GLY A 134 -22.13 -2.57 -0.29
C GLY A 134 -22.90 -1.26 -0.39
N GLY A 135 -23.72 -0.95 0.63
CA GLY A 135 -24.54 0.25 0.62
C GLY A 135 -25.54 0.34 -0.54
N GLY A 136 -25.94 -0.82 -1.10
CA GLY A 136 -26.87 -0.87 -2.25
C GLY A 136 -26.24 -0.57 -3.61
N GLN A 137 -24.93 -0.38 -3.68
CA GLN A 137 -24.21 -0.10 -4.92
C GLN A 137 -23.30 -1.27 -5.33
N GLN A 138 -23.16 -1.49 -6.63
CA GLN A 138 -22.08 -2.25 -7.22
C GLN A 138 -21.05 -1.29 -7.77
N PHE A 139 -19.79 -1.52 -7.43
CA PHE A 139 -18.68 -0.71 -7.89
C PHE A 139 -17.96 -1.39 -9.06
N GLU A 140 -17.14 -0.61 -9.73
CA GLU A 140 -16.32 -1.07 -10.84
C GLU A 140 -15.40 -2.22 -10.43
N ALA A 141 -15.13 -3.12 -11.37
CA ALA A 141 -14.24 -4.25 -11.15
C ALA A 141 -12.79 -3.80 -11.10
N VAL A 142 -12.10 -4.13 -10.02
CA VAL A 142 -10.67 -3.90 -9.85
C VAL A 142 -9.89 -5.12 -10.34
N PRO A 143 -8.85 -4.96 -11.18
CA PRO A 143 -8.00 -6.07 -11.59
C PRO A 143 -7.34 -6.75 -10.39
N VAL A 144 -7.32 -8.08 -10.40
CA VAL A 144 -6.60 -8.90 -9.41
C VAL A 144 -5.44 -9.59 -10.10
N GLU A 145 -4.24 -9.37 -9.58
CA GLU A 145 -3.02 -9.99 -10.05
C GLU A 145 -2.72 -11.27 -9.26
N ARG A 146 -2.06 -12.20 -9.94
CA ARG A 146 -1.51 -13.41 -9.33
C ARG A 146 -0.01 -13.46 -9.59
N PRO A 147 0.82 -12.87 -8.72
CA PRO A 147 2.28 -12.87 -8.89
C PRO A 147 2.88 -14.27 -8.81
N ASN A 148 2.13 -15.21 -8.22
CA ASN A 148 2.46 -16.64 -8.14
C ASN A 148 1.17 -17.46 -7.97
N ASN A 149 1.31 -18.78 -7.80
CA ASN A 149 0.17 -19.70 -7.72
C ASN A 149 -0.56 -19.76 -6.37
N VAL A 150 -0.05 -19.07 -5.35
CA VAL A 150 -0.65 -19.02 -3.99
C VAL A 150 -1.08 -17.61 -3.57
N THR A 151 -0.89 -16.60 -4.42
CA THR A 151 -1.16 -15.20 -4.02
C THR A 151 -2.14 -14.55 -4.97
N ALA A 152 -3.13 -13.86 -4.42
CA ALA A 152 -3.95 -12.87 -5.10
C ALA A 152 -3.66 -11.49 -4.51
N GLN A 153 -3.44 -10.49 -5.35
CA GLN A 153 -3.22 -9.12 -4.90
C GLN A 153 -3.96 -8.12 -5.80
N TYR A 154 -4.33 -7.01 -5.21
CA TYR A 154 -4.98 -5.91 -5.93
C TYR A 154 -4.70 -4.57 -5.25
N VAL A 155 -4.87 -3.51 -6.02
CA VAL A 155 -4.77 -2.12 -5.55
C VAL A 155 -5.99 -1.37 -6.03
N HIS A 156 -6.62 -0.62 -5.14
CA HIS A 156 -7.75 0.23 -5.51
C HIS A 156 -7.74 1.55 -4.73
N PRO A 157 -8.39 2.60 -5.25
CA PRO A 157 -8.59 3.84 -4.52
C PRO A 157 -9.45 3.62 -3.27
N VAL A 158 -9.11 4.31 -2.19
CA VAL A 158 -9.84 4.20 -0.91
C VAL A 158 -11.15 4.99 -0.95
N ASP A 159 -11.21 6.07 -1.74
CA ASP A 159 -12.38 6.94 -1.88
C ASP A 159 -13.66 6.21 -2.33
N ILE A 160 -13.51 5.11 -3.08
CA ILE A 160 -14.65 4.26 -3.48
C ILE A 160 -15.41 3.66 -2.30
N PHE A 161 -14.78 3.56 -1.13
CA PHE A 161 -15.44 3.07 0.08
C PHE A 161 -16.15 4.18 0.87
N PHE A 162 -15.66 5.39 0.76
CA PHE A 162 -16.04 6.50 1.62
C PHE A 162 -17.02 7.47 0.96
N VAL A 163 -17.97 6.99 0.17
CA VAL A 163 -19.01 7.84 -0.39
C VAL A 163 -19.77 8.53 0.76
N GLY A 164 -19.43 9.80 1.00
CA GLY A 164 -20.01 10.62 2.06
C GLY A 164 -19.27 10.60 3.41
N ALA A 165 -18.16 9.87 3.55
CA ALA A 165 -17.29 9.87 4.73
C ALA A 165 -15.88 10.38 4.38
N SER A 166 -15.12 10.73 5.43
CA SER A 166 -13.73 11.16 5.25
C SER A 166 -12.84 9.97 4.85
N SER A 167 -12.10 10.10 3.75
CA SER A 167 -11.06 9.13 3.37
C SER A 167 -9.88 9.08 4.36
N GLN A 168 -9.91 9.88 5.42
CA GLN A 168 -8.87 10.02 6.43
C GLN A 168 -9.13 9.15 7.68
N THR A 169 -9.85 8.06 7.55
CA THR A 169 -10.12 7.14 8.64
C THR A 169 -9.37 5.83 8.48
N ASP A 170 -9.04 5.20 9.60
CA ASP A 170 -8.60 3.81 9.61
C ASP A 170 -9.73 2.92 9.06
N ILE A 171 -9.35 1.79 8.51
CA ILE A 171 -10.29 0.75 8.09
C ILE A 171 -9.83 -0.60 8.64
N GLN A 172 -10.73 -1.56 8.67
CA GLN A 172 -10.39 -2.93 8.99
C GLN A 172 -10.80 -3.85 7.85
N ILE A 173 -10.01 -4.91 7.64
CA ILE A 173 -10.28 -5.90 6.60
C ILE A 173 -10.21 -7.32 7.14
N ARG A 174 -10.93 -8.22 6.49
CA ARG A 174 -10.90 -9.66 6.73
C ARG A 174 -11.13 -10.40 5.41
N ALA A 175 -10.38 -11.46 5.17
CA ALA A 175 -10.64 -12.37 4.07
C ALA A 175 -11.50 -13.56 4.53
N GLU A 176 -12.31 -14.09 3.62
CA GLU A 176 -13.08 -15.30 3.81
C GLU A 176 -13.04 -16.09 2.50
N SER A 177 -12.67 -17.33 2.57
CA SER A 177 -12.79 -18.28 1.47
C SER A 177 -13.92 -19.28 1.70
N PHE A 178 -14.38 -19.89 0.62
CA PHE A 178 -15.26 -21.03 0.64
C PHE A 178 -14.85 -21.95 -0.51
N TYR A 179 -14.48 -23.18 -0.18
CA TYR A 179 -14.02 -24.16 -1.14
C TYR A 179 -14.51 -25.55 -0.78
N ASN A 180 -15.15 -26.23 -1.72
CA ASN A 180 -15.69 -27.59 -1.53
C ASN A 180 -16.60 -27.79 -0.31
N GLY A 181 -17.33 -26.76 0.10
CA GLY A 181 -18.22 -26.83 1.26
C GLY A 181 -17.59 -26.40 2.57
N GLU A 182 -16.28 -26.18 2.60
CA GLU A 182 -15.54 -25.71 3.77
C GLU A 182 -15.35 -24.20 3.69
N LYS A 183 -15.35 -23.58 4.85
CA LYS A 183 -15.21 -22.14 5.01
C LYS A 183 -13.97 -21.86 5.85
N ASP A 184 -13.20 -20.91 5.38
CA ASP A 184 -12.02 -20.46 6.04
C ASP A 184 -11.98 -18.94 6.15
N ARG A 185 -11.17 -18.38 7.06
CA ARG A 185 -11.16 -16.97 7.38
C ARG A 185 -9.80 -16.50 7.87
N ALA A 186 -9.27 -15.46 7.29
CA ALA A 186 -8.05 -14.80 7.72
C ALA A 186 -8.32 -13.32 8.12
N PRO A 187 -8.10 -12.92 9.39
CA PRO A 187 -7.78 -13.78 10.51
C PRO A 187 -8.99 -14.60 10.96
N ASP A 188 -8.77 -15.72 11.63
CA ASP A 188 -9.82 -16.55 12.25
C ASP A 188 -10.77 -15.74 13.11
N HIS A 189 -10.20 -14.83 13.88
CA HIS A 189 -10.92 -13.96 14.78
C HIS A 189 -10.57 -12.49 14.56
N GLY A 190 -11.60 -11.63 14.56
CA GLY A 190 -11.42 -10.18 14.45
C GLY A 190 -11.11 -9.70 13.02
N TRP A 191 -10.27 -8.69 12.93
CA TRP A 191 -9.98 -7.92 11.72
C TRP A 191 -8.52 -7.49 11.67
N VAL A 192 -8.01 -7.25 10.49
CA VAL A 192 -6.71 -6.60 10.25
C VAL A 192 -6.92 -5.10 10.15
N GLY A 193 -6.38 -4.34 11.10
CA GLY A 193 -6.42 -2.88 11.07
C GLY A 193 -5.50 -2.32 9.97
N VAL A 194 -6.00 -1.37 9.21
CA VAL A 194 -5.24 -0.66 8.16
C VAL A 194 -5.29 0.83 8.49
N PRO A 195 -4.26 1.35 9.17
CA PRO A 195 -4.25 2.73 9.61
C PRO A 195 -4.19 3.70 8.43
N PHE A 196 -4.78 4.87 8.64
CA PHE A 196 -4.57 6.00 7.75
C PHE A 196 -3.15 6.52 7.92
N ASN A 197 -2.39 6.47 6.84
CA ASN A 197 -1.07 7.11 6.72
C ASN A 197 -1.18 8.23 5.70
N PRO A 198 -1.14 9.51 6.13
CA PRO A 198 -1.22 10.67 5.25
C PRO A 198 -0.03 10.80 4.30
#